data_36832224674f048785eaa396b717215e
#
_entry.id   36832224674f048785eaa396b717215e
#
_cell.length_a   1.000
_cell.length_b   1.000
_cell.length_c   1.000
_cell.angle_alpha   90.00
_cell.angle_beta   90.00
_cell.angle_gamma   90.00
#
_symmetry.space_group_name_H-M   'P 1'
#
loop_
_entity.id
_entity.type
_entity.pdbx_description
1 polymer ?
#
loop_
_entity_poly.entity_id
_entity_poly.type
_entity_poly.pdbx_seq_one_letter_code
_entity_poly.pdbx_strand_id
1 'polypeptide(L)'
;MNPKSVSEIIMIIDDEPENLNVLGEMLRREGVEVRAFPKGGMALASSQVEPPDLILLDIRMPEMNGYEVCRRFKEDERLRSIPIIFLSAFSEPADKVRAFEAGGVDFVTKPFSETEVLARMNNHLRLRRYQLKLEELVRQRVQELAEANRRLRIWDDAKNQWLNTLSHEMRTPLVGVSGITERLFMEVPTSPHVHEMREAYDLSCRRINKLMDDALALVHMDVASENFGRSPLALADMLRSALQAFARMNPTTNVQVSLTKIEEVRVSGEATLLERAFTDLLLTAACCVCTGGAILVEAGVSEGQAEVLISFGKEPLTPEALETFFEVGGQRMYLKGGGDLGLMPALASRVLGLFNGEVSIRNGAERGLVIGVTVPAFVVTAATS
;
A
#
# COMPACT_ATOMS: atom_id res chain seq x y z
N MET A 1 23.42 27.95 -24.53
CA MET A 1 24.53 27.04 -24.82
C MET A 1 23.92 25.69 -25.16
N ASN A 2 23.98 25.30 -26.45
CA ASN A 2 23.55 23.96 -26.87
C ASN A 2 24.41 22.93 -26.14
N PRO A 3 23.85 21.89 -25.50
CA PRO A 3 24.66 20.80 -25.00
C PRO A 3 25.34 20.18 -26.24
N LYS A 4 26.68 20.04 -26.20
CA LYS A 4 27.44 19.29 -27.19
C LYS A 4 26.70 17.97 -27.37
N SER A 5 26.13 17.76 -28.56
CA SER A 5 25.63 16.45 -28.94
C SER A 5 26.84 15.51 -28.85
N VAL A 6 26.83 14.63 -27.86
CA VAL A 6 27.80 13.53 -27.80
C VAL A 6 27.59 12.78 -29.09
N SER A 7 28.61 12.79 -29.98
CA SER A 7 28.56 12.06 -31.23
C SER A 7 28.46 10.57 -30.90
N GLU A 8 27.48 9.89 -31.45
CA GLU A 8 27.33 8.43 -31.24
C GLU A 8 28.53 7.69 -31.82
N ILE A 9 29.03 6.74 -31.09
CA ILE A 9 30.22 5.95 -31.48
C ILE A 9 29.76 4.63 -32.11
N ILE A 10 29.97 4.50 -33.40
CA ILE A 10 29.64 3.27 -34.13
C ILE A 10 30.92 2.49 -34.38
N MET A 11 30.93 1.23 -33.96
CA MET A 11 32.06 0.33 -34.18
C MET A 11 31.76 -0.58 -35.37
N ILE A 12 32.72 -0.68 -36.28
CA ILE A 12 32.72 -1.61 -37.45
C ILE A 12 33.81 -2.65 -37.23
N ILE A 13 33.43 -3.91 -37.38
CA ILE A 13 34.39 -5.04 -37.27
C ILE A 13 34.23 -5.91 -38.50
N ASP A 14 35.18 -5.87 -39.41
CA ASP A 14 35.20 -6.60 -40.68
C ASP A 14 36.66 -6.81 -41.11
N ASP A 15 37.06 -7.99 -41.54
CA ASP A 15 38.45 -8.28 -41.93
C ASP A 15 38.76 -7.73 -43.32
N GLU A 16 37.78 -7.36 -44.11
CA GLU A 16 37.95 -6.77 -45.45
C GLU A 16 38.11 -5.24 -45.34
N PRO A 17 39.26 -4.68 -45.72
CA PRO A 17 39.52 -3.23 -45.68
C PRO A 17 38.53 -2.40 -46.51
N GLU A 18 38.07 -2.98 -47.63
CA GLU A 18 37.07 -2.31 -48.51
C GLU A 18 35.78 -2.07 -47.81
N ASN A 19 35.27 -3.05 -47.07
CA ASN A 19 34.05 -2.93 -46.28
C ASN A 19 34.17 -1.88 -45.14
N LEU A 20 35.34 -1.88 -44.46
CA LEU A 20 35.62 -0.89 -43.40
C LEU A 20 35.62 0.54 -43.98
N ASN A 21 36.18 0.73 -45.17
CA ASN A 21 36.26 2.03 -45.82
C ASN A 21 34.83 2.49 -46.26
N VAL A 22 34.10 1.63 -47.01
CA VAL A 22 32.79 1.95 -47.50
C VAL A 22 31.80 2.27 -46.41
N LEU A 23 31.70 1.39 -45.37
CA LEU A 23 30.86 1.62 -44.23
C LEU A 23 31.34 2.83 -43.41
N GLY A 24 32.62 2.99 -43.22
CA GLY A 24 33.22 4.11 -42.51
C GLY A 24 32.88 5.47 -43.15
N GLU A 25 33.01 5.58 -44.48
CA GLU A 25 32.64 6.83 -45.18
C GLU A 25 31.14 7.11 -45.12
N MET A 26 30.32 6.09 -45.34
CA MET A 26 28.88 6.19 -45.28
C MET A 26 28.42 6.72 -43.90
N LEU A 27 28.91 6.11 -42.83
CA LEU A 27 28.50 6.49 -41.48
C LEU A 27 29.04 7.86 -41.02
N ARG A 28 30.23 8.25 -41.45
CA ARG A 28 30.78 9.58 -41.17
C ARG A 28 29.95 10.70 -41.82
N ARG A 29 29.36 10.44 -42.99
CA ARG A 29 28.42 11.41 -43.64
C ARG A 29 27.20 11.69 -42.78
N GLU A 30 26.77 10.72 -41.98
CA GLU A 30 25.65 10.88 -41.04
C GLU A 30 26.04 11.59 -39.74
N GLY A 31 27.31 11.97 -39.56
CA GLY A 31 27.80 12.75 -38.42
C GLY A 31 28.06 11.95 -37.17
N VAL A 32 28.20 10.60 -37.28
CA VAL A 32 28.57 9.72 -36.16
C VAL A 32 30.08 9.51 -36.10
N GLU A 33 30.61 9.20 -34.91
CA GLU A 33 32.02 8.79 -34.76
C GLU A 33 32.17 7.32 -35.14
N VAL A 34 33.12 7.02 -36.03
CA VAL A 34 33.33 5.65 -36.53
C VAL A 34 34.65 5.10 -36.08
N ARG A 35 34.63 3.93 -35.45
CA ARG A 35 35.82 3.14 -35.09
C ARG A 35 35.81 1.82 -35.84
N ALA A 36 36.80 1.63 -36.70
CA ALA A 36 36.90 0.47 -37.58
C ALA A 36 38.04 -0.47 -37.12
N PHE A 37 37.75 -1.76 -37.03
CA PHE A 37 38.71 -2.78 -36.56
C PHE A 37 38.70 -3.96 -37.52
N PRO A 38 39.87 -4.41 -37.97
CA PRO A 38 40.01 -5.59 -38.83
C PRO A 38 39.95 -6.91 -38.08
N LYS A 39 39.93 -6.89 -36.73
CA LYS A 39 39.92 -8.08 -35.87
C LYS A 39 39.05 -7.90 -34.64
N GLY A 40 38.31 -8.95 -34.30
CA GLY A 40 37.42 -8.95 -33.12
C GLY A 40 38.16 -8.70 -31.79
N GLY A 41 39.36 -9.24 -31.62
CA GLY A 41 40.16 -9.03 -30.41
C GLY A 41 40.54 -7.56 -30.16
N MET A 42 40.85 -6.82 -31.24
CA MET A 42 41.16 -5.39 -31.13
C MET A 42 39.91 -4.57 -30.77
N ALA A 43 38.80 -4.92 -31.33
CA ALA A 43 37.49 -4.29 -31.05
C ALA A 43 37.08 -4.50 -29.59
N LEU A 44 37.19 -5.71 -29.07
CA LEU A 44 36.93 -6.04 -27.66
C LEU A 44 37.84 -5.22 -26.73
N ALA A 45 39.14 -5.17 -26.99
CA ALA A 45 40.08 -4.37 -26.19
C ALA A 45 39.72 -2.86 -26.18
N SER A 46 39.39 -2.30 -27.36
CA SER A 46 38.98 -0.91 -27.49
C SER A 46 37.68 -0.61 -26.71
N SER A 47 36.72 -1.54 -26.74
CA SER A 47 35.42 -1.38 -26.08
C SER A 47 35.52 -1.38 -24.55
N GLN A 48 36.57 -1.97 -23.98
CA GLN A 48 36.83 -1.92 -22.54
C GLN A 48 37.24 -0.51 -22.07
N VAL A 49 37.88 0.27 -22.94
CA VAL A 49 38.28 1.63 -22.63
C VAL A 49 37.10 2.59 -22.85
N GLU A 50 36.46 2.48 -23.98
CA GLU A 50 35.36 3.34 -24.37
C GLU A 50 34.29 2.55 -25.17
N PRO A 51 33.17 2.18 -24.53
CA PRO A 51 32.14 1.38 -25.15
C PRO A 51 31.49 2.10 -26.32
N PRO A 52 31.22 1.44 -27.48
CA PRO A 52 30.45 2.02 -28.58
C PRO A 52 28.95 2.01 -28.28
N ASP A 53 28.20 2.81 -29.04
CA ASP A 53 26.75 2.85 -28.97
C ASP A 53 26.09 1.75 -29.80
N LEU A 54 26.74 1.30 -30.89
CA LEU A 54 26.30 0.21 -31.73
C LEU A 54 27.50 -0.43 -32.44
N ILE A 55 27.41 -1.73 -32.73
CA ILE A 55 28.43 -2.50 -33.44
C ILE A 55 27.82 -3.07 -34.73
N LEU A 56 28.51 -2.84 -35.84
CA LEU A 56 28.38 -3.57 -37.11
C LEU A 56 29.43 -4.62 -37.17
N LEU A 57 29.06 -5.90 -37.26
CA LEU A 57 29.97 -7.03 -37.08
C LEU A 57 29.87 -8.01 -38.23
N ASP A 58 30.97 -8.21 -38.95
CA ASP A 58 31.02 -9.27 -39.93
C ASP A 58 31.06 -10.65 -39.27
N ILE A 59 30.37 -11.63 -39.90
CA ILE A 59 30.32 -13.00 -39.39
C ILE A 59 31.62 -13.78 -39.71
N ARG A 60 32.10 -13.59 -40.95
CA ARG A 60 33.26 -14.41 -41.44
C ARG A 60 34.56 -13.68 -41.30
N MET A 61 35.20 -13.83 -40.16
CA MET A 61 36.55 -13.26 -39.93
C MET A 61 37.55 -14.36 -39.54
N PRO A 62 38.83 -14.22 -39.93
CA PRO A 62 39.88 -15.12 -39.48
C PRO A 62 40.13 -15.02 -37.98
N GLU A 63 40.69 -16.04 -37.37
CA GLU A 63 41.04 -16.18 -35.96
C GLU A 63 39.78 -16.27 -35.03
N MET A 64 38.86 -15.34 -35.11
CA MET A 64 37.64 -15.30 -34.28
C MET A 64 36.46 -14.88 -35.15
N ASN A 65 35.45 -15.76 -35.30
CA ASN A 65 34.24 -15.43 -36.06
C ASN A 65 33.34 -14.45 -35.34
N GLY A 66 32.47 -13.78 -36.10
CA GLY A 66 31.58 -12.75 -35.53
C GLY A 66 30.66 -13.26 -34.42
N TYR A 67 30.18 -14.51 -34.46
CA TYR A 67 29.38 -15.07 -33.40
C TYR A 67 30.13 -15.20 -32.07
N GLU A 68 31.42 -15.54 -32.12
CA GLU A 68 32.28 -15.60 -30.95
C GLU A 68 32.53 -14.20 -30.37
N VAL A 69 32.81 -13.22 -31.25
CA VAL A 69 32.98 -11.81 -30.85
C VAL A 69 31.70 -11.33 -30.15
N CYS A 70 30.52 -11.59 -30.75
CA CYS A 70 29.23 -11.20 -30.17
C CYS A 70 29.01 -11.80 -28.79
N ARG A 71 29.26 -13.11 -28.61
CA ARG A 71 29.11 -13.77 -27.28
C ARG A 71 30.01 -13.12 -26.24
N ARG A 72 31.28 -12.82 -26.53
CA ARG A 72 32.16 -12.14 -25.59
C ARG A 72 31.69 -10.75 -25.21
N PHE A 73 31.13 -9.98 -26.16
CA PHE A 73 30.44 -8.71 -25.81
C PHE A 73 29.26 -8.90 -24.89
N LYS A 74 28.46 -9.97 -25.06
CA LYS A 74 27.30 -10.25 -24.26
C LYS A 74 27.57 -10.86 -22.89
N GLU A 75 28.71 -11.48 -22.71
CA GLU A 75 29.21 -12.00 -21.43
C GLU A 75 29.72 -10.89 -20.50
N ASP A 76 30.17 -9.77 -21.06
CA ASP A 76 30.63 -8.62 -20.26
C ASP A 76 29.45 -7.75 -19.81
N GLU A 77 29.29 -7.57 -18.51
CA GLU A 77 28.14 -6.78 -17.91
C GLU A 77 28.09 -5.33 -18.43
N ARG A 78 29.20 -4.72 -18.73
CA ARG A 78 29.30 -3.34 -19.23
C ARG A 78 28.97 -3.23 -20.72
N LEU A 79 29.22 -4.28 -21.48
CA LEU A 79 29.10 -4.29 -22.93
C LEU A 79 27.84 -5.02 -23.43
N ARG A 80 27.22 -5.88 -22.61
CA ARG A 80 26.09 -6.73 -23.01
C ARG A 80 24.87 -5.97 -23.56
N SER A 81 24.68 -4.72 -23.14
CA SER A 81 23.56 -3.88 -23.60
C SER A 81 23.79 -3.24 -24.97
N ILE A 82 25.02 -3.30 -25.51
CA ILE A 82 25.36 -2.71 -26.81
C ILE A 82 24.66 -3.49 -27.92
N PRO A 83 23.88 -2.87 -28.79
CA PRO A 83 23.27 -3.54 -29.94
C PRO A 83 24.33 -3.94 -30.97
N ILE A 84 24.25 -5.19 -31.41
CA ILE A 84 25.15 -5.76 -32.42
C ILE A 84 24.33 -6.15 -33.63
N ILE A 85 24.62 -5.55 -34.79
CA ILE A 85 24.01 -5.87 -36.08
C ILE A 85 25.05 -6.67 -36.89
N PHE A 86 24.67 -7.88 -37.28
CA PHE A 86 25.56 -8.71 -38.08
C PHE A 86 25.55 -8.30 -39.56
N LEU A 87 26.73 -8.30 -40.17
CA LEU A 87 26.93 -8.19 -41.60
C LEU A 87 27.15 -9.61 -42.17
N SER A 88 26.29 -10.10 -43.03
CA SER A 88 26.32 -11.50 -43.46
C SER A 88 26.22 -11.63 -44.98
N ALA A 89 27.05 -12.49 -45.57
CA ALA A 89 26.91 -12.92 -46.93
C ALA A 89 25.85 -14.00 -47.13
N PHE A 90 25.25 -14.51 -46.05
CA PHE A 90 24.29 -15.60 -46.08
C PHE A 90 22.84 -15.12 -46.02
N SER A 91 22.03 -15.71 -46.88
CA SER A 91 20.57 -15.49 -46.91
C SER A 91 19.76 -16.64 -46.29
N GLU A 92 20.45 -17.70 -45.80
CA GLU A 92 19.75 -18.88 -45.30
C GLU A 92 19.11 -18.64 -43.93
N PRO A 93 17.91 -19.20 -43.68
CA PRO A 93 17.21 -19.02 -42.42
C PRO A 93 18.00 -19.47 -41.20
N ALA A 94 18.84 -20.51 -41.32
CA ALA A 94 19.64 -21.07 -40.26
C ALA A 94 20.71 -20.08 -39.72
N ASP A 95 21.29 -19.26 -40.57
CA ASP A 95 22.31 -18.30 -40.18
C ASP A 95 21.69 -17.10 -39.41
N LYS A 96 20.48 -16.73 -39.78
CA LYS A 96 19.72 -15.70 -39.07
C LYS A 96 19.40 -16.11 -37.64
N VAL A 97 18.98 -17.36 -37.43
CA VAL A 97 18.71 -17.91 -36.10
C VAL A 97 19.96 -17.88 -35.25
N ARG A 98 21.12 -18.35 -35.80
CA ARG A 98 22.40 -18.32 -35.09
C ARG A 98 22.84 -16.89 -34.69
N ALA A 99 22.57 -15.91 -35.52
CA ALA A 99 22.92 -14.51 -35.22
C ALA A 99 22.13 -14.02 -33.97
N PHE A 100 20.85 -14.31 -33.88
CA PHE A 100 20.03 -13.97 -32.72
C PHE A 100 20.41 -14.79 -31.47
N GLU A 101 20.69 -16.11 -31.64
CA GLU A 101 21.16 -16.95 -30.53
C GLU A 101 22.50 -16.49 -29.94
N ALA A 102 23.39 -15.93 -30.78
CA ALA A 102 24.63 -15.32 -30.32
C ALA A 102 24.44 -14.00 -29.56
N GLY A 103 23.23 -13.44 -29.56
CA GLY A 103 22.89 -12.19 -28.89
C GLY A 103 22.85 -10.95 -29.79
N GLY A 104 22.96 -11.12 -31.11
CA GLY A 104 22.75 -10.03 -32.07
C GLY A 104 21.31 -9.54 -32.08
N VAL A 105 21.13 -8.26 -32.34
CA VAL A 105 19.77 -7.64 -32.37
C VAL A 105 19.18 -7.55 -33.77
N ASP A 106 20.03 -7.63 -34.79
CA ASP A 106 19.62 -7.57 -36.20
C ASP A 106 20.75 -8.12 -37.12
N PHE A 107 20.48 -8.19 -38.43
CA PHE A 107 21.46 -8.53 -39.43
C PHE A 107 21.19 -7.76 -40.75
N VAL A 108 22.25 -7.58 -41.53
CA VAL A 108 22.20 -6.99 -42.90
C VAL A 108 22.90 -7.95 -43.82
N THR A 109 22.31 -8.23 -45.01
CA THR A 109 22.91 -9.15 -45.99
C THR A 109 23.84 -8.38 -46.96
N LYS A 110 25.00 -8.96 -47.23
CA LYS A 110 25.93 -8.47 -48.27
C LYS A 110 25.49 -8.96 -49.66
N PRO A 111 25.50 -8.13 -50.73
CA PRO A 111 25.87 -6.73 -50.72
C PRO A 111 24.80 -5.86 -50.06
N PHE A 112 25.19 -5.02 -49.13
CA PHE A 112 24.27 -4.17 -48.37
C PHE A 112 24.01 -2.84 -49.06
N SER A 113 22.77 -2.33 -48.96
CA SER A 113 22.45 -0.98 -49.38
C SER A 113 22.69 0.00 -48.21
N GLU A 114 23.17 1.20 -48.57
CA GLU A 114 23.36 2.29 -47.61
C GLU A 114 22.07 2.57 -46.83
N THR A 115 20.95 2.66 -47.51
CA THR A 115 19.64 2.92 -46.90
C THR A 115 19.21 1.86 -45.89
N GLU A 116 19.52 0.58 -46.15
CA GLU A 116 19.18 -0.51 -45.22
C GLU A 116 20.04 -0.45 -43.95
N VAL A 117 21.35 -0.30 -44.09
CA VAL A 117 22.28 -0.20 -42.94
C VAL A 117 21.90 0.98 -42.05
N LEU A 118 21.70 2.15 -42.67
CA LEU A 118 21.35 3.36 -41.90
C LEU A 118 19.98 3.24 -41.22
N ALA A 119 18.97 2.68 -41.89
CA ALA A 119 17.64 2.50 -41.29
C ALA A 119 17.69 1.59 -40.07
N ARG A 120 18.41 0.43 -40.15
CA ARG A 120 18.54 -0.51 -39.01
C ARG A 120 19.36 0.09 -37.88
N MET A 121 20.51 0.71 -38.21
CA MET A 121 21.36 1.39 -37.25
C MET A 121 20.57 2.45 -36.47
N ASN A 122 19.89 3.38 -37.16
CA ASN A 122 19.12 4.44 -36.55
C ASN A 122 17.98 3.91 -35.66
N ASN A 123 17.33 2.81 -36.08
CA ASN A 123 16.29 2.18 -35.28
C ASN A 123 16.85 1.64 -33.94
N HIS A 124 17.98 0.90 -33.99
CA HIS A 124 18.59 0.33 -32.77
C HIS A 124 19.23 1.39 -31.90
N LEU A 125 19.85 2.44 -32.44
CA LEU A 125 20.35 3.58 -31.67
C LEU A 125 19.21 4.31 -30.95
N ARG A 126 18.07 4.51 -31.64
CA ARG A 126 16.88 5.11 -31.01
C ARG A 126 16.34 4.26 -29.87
N LEU A 127 16.23 2.95 -30.06
CA LEU A 127 15.79 2.00 -29.01
C LEU A 127 16.72 2.05 -27.80
N ARG A 128 18.05 2.01 -28.03
CA ARG A 128 19.05 2.11 -26.96
C ARG A 128 18.91 3.43 -26.19
N ARG A 129 18.75 4.55 -26.87
CA ARG A 129 18.53 5.86 -26.22
C ARG A 129 17.30 5.86 -25.33
N TYR A 130 16.20 5.26 -25.80
CA TYR A 130 14.98 5.15 -24.99
C TYR A 130 15.17 4.24 -23.77
N GLN A 131 15.88 3.12 -23.92
CA GLN A 131 16.21 2.22 -22.81
C GLN A 131 17.03 2.92 -21.74
N LEU A 132 18.14 3.57 -22.11
CA LEU A 132 19.00 4.31 -21.18
C LEU A 132 18.22 5.44 -20.47
N LYS A 133 17.37 6.17 -21.20
CA LYS A 133 16.56 7.22 -20.62
C LYS A 133 15.52 6.66 -19.64
N LEU A 134 14.92 5.51 -19.95
CA LEU A 134 13.94 4.85 -19.09
C LEU A 134 14.63 4.34 -17.81
N GLU A 135 15.78 3.71 -17.91
CA GLU A 135 16.56 3.23 -16.77
C GLU A 135 16.94 4.39 -15.83
N GLU A 136 17.37 5.52 -16.38
CA GLU A 136 17.68 6.71 -15.58
C GLU A 136 16.43 7.27 -14.90
N LEU A 137 15.28 7.34 -15.61
CA LEU A 137 14.02 7.81 -15.05
C LEU A 137 13.54 6.89 -13.92
N VAL A 138 13.63 5.56 -14.13
CA VAL A 138 13.28 4.58 -13.09
C VAL A 138 14.17 4.75 -11.85
N ARG A 139 15.47 4.92 -12.05
CA ARG A 139 16.43 5.15 -10.96
C ARG A 139 16.07 6.40 -10.16
N GLN A 140 15.75 7.52 -10.84
CA GLN A 140 15.35 8.76 -10.19
C GLN A 140 14.04 8.58 -9.41
N ARG A 141 13.04 7.91 -9.99
CA ARG A 141 11.77 7.66 -9.30
C ARG A 141 11.91 6.76 -8.08
N VAL A 142 12.76 5.74 -8.15
CA VAL A 142 13.05 4.89 -6.98
C VAL A 142 13.70 5.70 -5.85
N GLN A 143 14.62 6.60 -6.17
CA GLN A 143 15.22 7.49 -5.18
C GLN A 143 14.20 8.45 -4.55
N GLU A 144 13.39 9.12 -5.38
CA GLU A 144 12.31 10.02 -4.91
C GLU A 144 11.34 9.30 -3.97
N LEU A 145 10.90 8.09 -4.37
CA LEU A 145 10.00 7.27 -3.54
C LEU A 145 10.65 6.84 -2.22
N ALA A 146 11.92 6.44 -2.24
CA ALA A 146 12.64 6.06 -1.03
C ALA A 146 12.76 7.26 -0.06
N GLU A 147 13.02 8.45 -0.59
CA GLU A 147 13.13 9.67 0.22
C GLU A 147 11.77 10.10 0.78
N ALA A 148 10.70 10.05 -0.02
CA ALA A 148 9.34 10.33 0.42
C ALA A 148 8.90 9.35 1.52
N ASN A 149 9.14 8.05 1.35
CA ASN A 149 8.85 7.03 2.36
C ASN A 149 9.62 7.27 3.67
N ARG A 150 10.91 7.66 3.57
CA ARG A 150 11.71 7.99 4.76
C ARG A 150 11.11 9.18 5.52
N ARG A 151 10.69 10.24 4.82
CA ARG A 151 10.05 11.41 5.43
C ARG A 151 8.73 11.02 6.10
N LEU A 152 7.90 10.20 5.43
CA LEU A 152 6.64 9.72 6.00
C LEU A 152 6.87 8.93 7.30
N ARG A 153 7.86 8.04 7.35
CA ARG A 153 8.20 7.30 8.58
C ARG A 153 8.62 8.22 9.72
N ILE A 154 9.48 9.20 9.44
CA ILE A 154 9.91 10.17 10.47
C ILE A 154 8.72 10.96 11.02
N TRP A 155 7.80 11.39 10.15
CA TRP A 155 6.58 12.09 10.56
C TRP A 155 5.65 11.20 11.39
N ASP A 156 5.50 9.94 11.00
CA ASP A 156 4.66 8.99 11.71
C ASP A 156 5.21 8.65 13.10
N ASP A 157 6.51 8.40 13.21
CA ASP A 157 7.21 8.20 14.49
C ASP A 157 7.07 9.42 15.41
N ALA A 158 7.28 10.63 14.87
CA ALA A 158 7.14 11.86 15.64
C ALA A 158 5.69 12.08 16.11
N LYS A 159 4.69 11.84 15.26
CA LYS A 159 3.26 11.92 15.61
C LYS A 159 2.95 10.97 16.77
N ASN A 160 3.41 9.73 16.68
CA ASN A 160 3.16 8.69 17.68
C ASN A 160 3.81 9.02 19.01
N GLN A 161 5.07 9.47 19.00
CA GLN A 161 5.78 9.89 20.18
C GLN A 161 5.11 11.10 20.85
N TRP A 162 4.68 12.09 20.05
CA TRP A 162 4.00 13.29 20.55
C TRP A 162 2.67 12.92 21.21
N LEU A 163 1.85 12.07 20.59
CA LEU A 163 0.56 11.65 21.15
C LEU A 163 0.72 10.85 22.44
N ASN A 164 1.71 9.96 22.52
CA ASN A 164 2.03 9.23 23.75
C ASN A 164 2.43 10.18 24.89
N THR A 165 3.32 11.13 24.61
CA THR A 165 3.76 12.13 25.56
C THR A 165 2.58 12.99 26.05
N LEU A 166 1.76 13.49 25.10
CA LEU A 166 0.62 14.34 25.41
C LEU A 166 -0.40 13.63 26.30
N SER A 167 -0.69 12.36 26.02
CA SER A 167 -1.58 11.56 26.86
C SER A 167 -1.05 11.37 28.28
N HIS A 168 0.25 11.15 28.44
CA HIS A 168 0.88 11.03 29.75
C HIS A 168 0.84 12.35 30.53
N GLU A 169 1.20 13.45 29.85
CA GLU A 169 1.22 14.79 30.43
C GLU A 169 -0.19 15.33 30.76
N MET A 170 -1.23 14.86 30.04
CA MET A 170 -2.63 15.21 30.37
C MET A 170 -3.20 14.38 31.51
N ARG A 171 -2.81 13.09 31.64
CA ARG A 171 -3.32 12.23 32.71
C ARG A 171 -2.91 12.71 34.08
N THR A 172 -1.69 13.19 34.24
CA THR A 172 -1.15 13.66 35.52
C THR A 172 -1.94 14.82 36.14
N PRO A 173 -2.19 15.95 35.44
CA PRO A 173 -3.01 17.04 36.00
C PRO A 173 -4.48 16.61 36.20
N LEU A 174 -5.03 15.75 35.35
CA LEU A 174 -6.39 15.23 35.53
C LEU A 174 -6.54 14.45 36.83
N VAL A 175 -5.59 13.57 37.13
CA VAL A 175 -5.57 12.83 38.44
C VAL A 175 -5.44 13.81 39.59
N GLY A 176 -4.63 14.85 39.46
CA GLY A 176 -4.50 15.90 40.46
C GLY A 176 -5.81 16.67 40.71
N VAL A 177 -6.47 17.10 39.62
CA VAL A 177 -7.76 17.79 39.71
C VAL A 177 -8.84 16.86 40.30
N SER A 178 -8.88 15.59 39.88
CA SER A 178 -9.82 14.61 40.40
C SER A 178 -9.63 14.38 41.91
N GLY A 179 -8.39 14.24 42.36
CA GLY A 179 -8.10 14.02 43.80
C GLY A 179 -8.44 15.24 44.69
N ILE A 180 -8.22 16.46 44.18
CA ILE A 180 -8.62 17.69 44.89
C ILE A 180 -10.15 17.80 44.96
N THR A 181 -10.82 17.56 43.84
CA THR A 181 -12.28 17.67 43.78
C THR A 181 -12.98 16.61 44.64
N GLU A 182 -12.47 15.38 44.66
CA GLU A 182 -12.98 14.35 45.55
C GLU A 182 -12.89 14.76 47.06
N ARG A 183 -11.75 15.35 47.44
CA ARG A 183 -11.60 15.88 48.83
C ARG A 183 -12.58 17.00 49.12
N LEU A 184 -12.78 17.92 48.21
CA LEU A 184 -13.75 19.00 48.35
C LEU A 184 -15.19 18.45 48.50
N PHE A 185 -15.56 17.42 47.75
CA PHE A 185 -16.88 16.77 47.89
C PHE A 185 -17.03 16.00 49.22
N MET A 186 -15.93 15.57 49.85
CA MET A 186 -15.98 14.96 51.17
C MET A 186 -16.20 15.99 52.28
N GLU A 187 -15.76 17.21 52.10
CA GLU A 187 -15.85 18.28 53.12
C GLU A 187 -17.17 19.08 53.05
N VAL A 188 -17.89 19.02 51.90
CA VAL A 188 -19.15 19.75 51.71
C VAL A 188 -20.33 18.91 52.21
N PRO A 189 -21.29 19.49 52.93
CA PRO A 189 -22.50 18.79 53.35
C PRO A 189 -23.31 18.24 52.16
N THR A 190 -23.73 17.00 52.24
CA THR A 190 -24.47 16.32 51.17
C THR A 190 -25.81 16.98 50.94
N SER A 191 -26.00 17.60 49.79
CA SER A 191 -27.29 18.13 49.32
C SER A 191 -27.59 17.54 47.94
N PRO A 192 -28.84 17.53 47.49
CA PRO A 192 -29.21 17.06 46.16
C PRO A 192 -28.38 17.73 45.06
N HIS A 193 -28.10 19.01 45.17
CA HIS A 193 -27.33 19.79 44.20
C HIS A 193 -25.82 19.37 44.20
N VAL A 194 -25.27 19.09 45.38
CA VAL A 194 -23.88 18.60 45.49
C VAL A 194 -23.76 17.20 44.88
N HIS A 195 -24.79 16.38 45.03
CA HIS A 195 -24.83 15.06 44.41
C HIS A 195 -24.84 15.12 42.89
N GLU A 196 -25.71 15.97 42.30
CA GLU A 196 -25.74 16.21 40.87
C GLU A 196 -24.40 16.74 40.33
N MET A 197 -23.75 17.67 41.02
CA MET A 197 -22.44 18.20 40.61
C MET A 197 -21.37 17.12 40.65
N ARG A 198 -21.38 16.24 41.63
CA ARG A 198 -20.45 15.12 41.75
C ARG A 198 -20.64 14.11 40.61
N GLU A 199 -21.89 13.74 40.32
CA GLU A 199 -22.18 12.86 39.20
C GLU A 199 -21.72 13.43 37.85
N ALA A 200 -21.98 14.73 37.60
CA ALA A 200 -21.56 15.44 36.41
C ALA A 200 -20.03 15.51 36.29
N TYR A 201 -19.34 15.73 37.39
CA TYR A 201 -17.88 15.75 37.47
C TYR A 201 -17.29 14.36 37.17
N ASP A 202 -17.78 13.32 37.85
CA ASP A 202 -17.31 11.93 37.68
C ASP A 202 -17.54 11.46 36.22
N LEU A 203 -18.68 11.85 35.64
CA LEU A 203 -18.97 11.55 34.24
C LEU A 203 -17.97 12.25 33.31
N SER A 204 -17.66 13.50 33.56
CA SER A 204 -16.70 14.29 32.76
C SER A 204 -15.28 13.71 32.84
N CYS A 205 -14.83 13.33 34.03
CA CYS A 205 -13.53 12.70 34.24
C CYS A 205 -13.42 11.34 33.50
N ARG A 206 -14.44 10.49 33.64
CA ARG A 206 -14.50 9.21 32.91
C ARG A 206 -14.44 9.42 31.40
N ARG A 207 -15.16 10.43 30.90
CA ARG A 207 -15.18 10.76 29.46
C ARG A 207 -13.83 11.22 28.94
N ILE A 208 -13.13 12.11 29.66
CA ILE A 208 -11.80 12.58 29.26
C ILE A 208 -10.80 11.41 29.26
N ASN A 209 -10.78 10.59 30.31
CA ASN A 209 -9.89 9.43 30.37
C ASN A 209 -10.16 8.46 29.21
N LYS A 210 -11.45 8.18 28.93
CA LYS A 210 -11.81 7.31 27.81
C LYS A 210 -11.35 7.88 26.46
N LEU A 211 -11.56 9.18 26.20
CA LEU A 211 -11.09 9.82 24.97
C LEU A 211 -9.58 9.73 24.79
N MET A 212 -8.82 9.87 25.89
CA MET A 212 -7.36 9.72 25.87
C MET A 212 -6.93 8.28 25.54
N ASP A 213 -7.57 7.29 26.21
CA ASP A 213 -7.28 5.89 25.96
C ASP A 213 -7.66 5.46 24.54
N ASP A 214 -8.77 5.96 24.02
CA ASP A 214 -9.22 5.72 22.65
C ASP A 214 -8.29 6.36 21.62
N ALA A 215 -7.82 7.59 21.86
CA ALA A 215 -6.84 8.27 21.00
C ALA A 215 -5.51 7.53 20.95
N LEU A 216 -5.01 7.07 22.11
CA LEU A 216 -3.81 6.25 22.17
C LEU A 216 -3.97 4.92 21.43
N ALA A 217 -5.12 4.27 21.59
CA ALA A 217 -5.38 3.02 20.90
C ALA A 217 -5.35 3.19 19.37
N LEU A 218 -5.93 4.28 18.83
CA LEU A 218 -5.86 4.59 17.40
C LEU A 218 -4.42 4.71 16.90
N VAL A 219 -3.58 5.39 17.68
CA VAL A 219 -2.16 5.57 17.35
C VAL A 219 -1.39 4.25 17.38
N HIS A 220 -1.59 3.44 18.41
CA HIS A 220 -0.92 2.15 18.51
C HIS A 220 -1.34 1.16 17.41
N MET A 221 -2.56 1.25 16.93
CA MET A 221 -3.04 0.43 15.82
C MET A 221 -2.36 0.77 14.50
N ASP A 222 -2.08 2.04 14.24
CA ASP A 222 -1.36 2.47 13.04
C ASP A 222 0.07 1.89 12.98
N VAL A 223 0.72 1.74 14.14
CA VAL A 223 2.11 1.23 14.25
C VAL A 223 2.19 -0.29 14.21
N ALA A 224 1.18 -0.98 14.77
CA ALA A 224 1.22 -2.43 14.98
C ALA A 224 0.48 -3.24 13.90
N SER A 225 0.01 -2.61 12.82
CA SER A 225 -0.82 -3.24 11.79
C SER A 225 -0.25 -4.53 11.17
N GLU A 226 1.07 -4.71 11.20
CA GLU A 226 1.75 -5.91 10.68
C GLU A 226 1.94 -7.05 11.72
N ASN A 227 1.74 -6.80 13.01
CA ASN A 227 2.13 -7.72 14.09
C ASN A 227 0.97 -8.32 14.91
N PHE A 228 -0.29 -8.02 14.57
CA PHE A 228 -1.41 -8.61 15.30
C PHE A 228 -1.57 -10.10 14.98
N GLY A 229 -1.56 -10.93 16.04
CA GLY A 229 -1.80 -12.37 15.91
C GLY A 229 -3.21 -12.64 15.36
N ARG A 230 -3.28 -13.34 14.24
CA ARG A 230 -4.56 -13.78 13.66
C ARG A 230 -4.85 -15.21 14.10
N SER A 231 -5.93 -15.40 14.85
CA SER A 231 -6.42 -16.72 15.25
C SER A 231 -7.86 -16.90 14.77
N PRO A 232 -8.29 -18.15 14.46
CA PRO A 232 -9.68 -18.43 14.15
C PRO A 232 -10.55 -18.32 15.40
N LEU A 233 -11.48 -17.38 15.43
CA LEU A 233 -12.37 -17.08 16.53
C LEU A 233 -13.81 -17.41 16.16
N ALA A 234 -14.58 -17.96 17.11
CA ALA A 234 -16.02 -18.15 16.94
C ALA A 234 -16.73 -16.78 17.11
N LEU A 235 -17.39 -16.31 16.06
CA LEU A 235 -18.07 -15.02 16.07
C LEU A 235 -19.14 -14.94 17.17
N ALA A 236 -19.86 -16.03 17.41
CA ALA A 236 -20.87 -16.13 18.46
C ALA A 236 -20.32 -15.91 19.87
N ASP A 237 -19.15 -16.48 20.18
CA ASP A 237 -18.53 -16.31 21.49
C ASP A 237 -18.02 -14.89 21.68
N MET A 238 -17.43 -14.33 20.65
CA MET A 238 -16.95 -12.94 20.63
C MET A 238 -18.11 -11.93 20.85
N LEU A 239 -19.24 -12.10 20.15
CA LEU A 239 -20.42 -11.25 20.37
C LEU A 239 -20.97 -11.41 21.78
N ARG A 240 -20.98 -12.62 22.38
CA ARG A 240 -21.39 -12.81 23.78
C ARG A 240 -20.43 -12.09 24.75
N SER A 241 -19.11 -12.16 24.52
CA SER A 241 -18.13 -11.42 25.31
C SER A 241 -18.32 -9.92 25.21
N ALA A 242 -18.54 -9.39 24.01
CA ALA A 242 -18.84 -7.97 23.78
C ALA A 242 -20.12 -7.50 24.49
N LEU A 243 -21.16 -8.33 24.49
CA LEU A 243 -22.39 -8.06 25.24
C LEU A 243 -22.19 -8.04 26.76
N GLN A 244 -21.37 -8.95 27.31
CA GLN A 244 -21.03 -8.94 28.72
C GLN A 244 -20.21 -7.70 29.08
N ALA A 245 -19.26 -7.29 28.22
CA ALA A 245 -18.51 -6.05 28.41
C ALA A 245 -19.43 -4.82 28.35
N PHE A 246 -20.34 -4.76 27.38
CA PHE A 246 -21.37 -3.72 27.27
C PHE A 246 -22.22 -3.61 28.54
N ALA A 247 -22.74 -4.72 29.06
CA ALA A 247 -23.58 -4.74 30.27
C ALA A 247 -22.81 -4.24 31.52
N ARG A 248 -21.52 -4.56 31.63
CA ARG A 248 -20.66 -4.06 32.71
C ARG A 248 -20.42 -2.54 32.64
N MET A 249 -20.28 -2.01 31.43
CA MET A 249 -19.99 -0.58 31.19
C MET A 249 -21.26 0.29 31.28
N ASN A 250 -22.44 -0.30 31.16
CA ASN A 250 -23.70 0.42 31.04
C ASN A 250 -24.80 -0.07 32.01
N PRO A 251 -24.52 -0.13 33.32
CA PRO A 251 -25.43 -0.74 34.30
C PRO A 251 -26.72 0.01 34.53
N THR A 252 -26.82 1.30 34.14
CA THR A 252 -27.96 2.19 34.42
C THR A 252 -28.87 2.41 33.23
N THR A 253 -28.50 1.99 32.04
CA THR A 253 -29.35 2.15 30.86
C THR A 253 -30.29 0.97 30.71
N ASN A 254 -31.58 1.27 30.65
CA ASN A 254 -32.66 0.30 30.45
C ASN A 254 -32.75 -0.14 28.96
N VAL A 255 -31.59 -0.26 28.26
CA VAL A 255 -31.50 -0.69 26.85
C VAL A 255 -31.42 -2.21 26.80
N GLN A 256 -32.40 -2.85 26.21
CA GLN A 256 -32.41 -4.29 26.01
C GLN A 256 -31.65 -4.65 24.75
N VAL A 257 -30.60 -5.50 24.86
CA VAL A 257 -29.87 -6.03 23.73
C VAL A 257 -30.22 -7.51 23.55
N SER A 258 -30.72 -7.89 22.38
CA SER A 258 -31.09 -9.26 22.06
C SER A 258 -30.26 -9.77 20.89
N LEU A 259 -29.73 -10.99 21.04
CA LEU A 259 -29.06 -11.75 19.99
C LEU A 259 -30.10 -12.66 19.33
N THR A 260 -30.34 -12.47 18.03
CA THR A 260 -31.22 -13.32 17.24
C THR A 260 -30.43 -13.82 16.04
N LYS A 261 -30.71 -15.04 15.58
CA LYS A 261 -30.03 -15.65 14.43
C LYS A 261 -28.48 -15.52 14.48
N ILE A 262 -27.86 -16.40 15.23
CA ILE A 262 -26.41 -16.53 15.24
C ILE A 262 -26.05 -17.82 14.53
N GLU A 263 -25.42 -17.70 13.36
CA GLU A 263 -24.85 -18.83 12.66
C GLU A 263 -23.45 -19.14 13.23
N GLU A 264 -23.07 -20.41 13.22
CA GLU A 264 -21.70 -20.81 13.65
C GLU A 264 -20.69 -20.42 12.58
N VAL A 265 -20.13 -19.24 12.72
CA VAL A 265 -19.11 -18.68 11.82
C VAL A 265 -17.82 -18.43 12.58
N ARG A 266 -16.71 -18.74 11.94
CA ARG A 266 -15.38 -18.36 12.45
C ARG A 266 -14.83 -17.19 11.64
N VAL A 267 -14.19 -16.25 12.33
CA VAL A 267 -13.49 -15.11 11.73
C VAL A 267 -12.02 -15.13 12.14
N SER A 268 -11.16 -14.55 11.33
CA SER A 268 -9.74 -14.46 11.62
C SER A 268 -9.42 -13.10 12.27
N GLY A 269 -8.89 -13.12 13.49
CA GLY A 269 -8.55 -11.87 14.17
C GLY A 269 -7.91 -12.08 15.54
N GLU A 270 -7.76 -10.98 16.25
CA GLU A 270 -7.30 -10.95 17.64
C GLU A 270 -8.51 -10.70 18.55
N ALA A 271 -8.70 -11.59 19.55
CA ALA A 271 -9.93 -11.66 20.34
C ALA A 271 -10.27 -10.36 21.08
N THR A 272 -9.28 -9.76 21.75
CA THR A 272 -9.46 -8.54 22.57
C THR A 272 -9.80 -7.32 21.72
N LEU A 273 -9.18 -7.18 20.56
CA LEU A 273 -9.45 -6.06 19.66
C LEU A 273 -10.85 -6.17 19.03
N LEU A 274 -11.22 -7.34 18.55
CA LEU A 274 -12.54 -7.56 17.98
C LEU A 274 -13.66 -7.45 19.02
N GLU A 275 -13.46 -7.99 20.23
CA GLU A 275 -14.39 -7.81 21.37
C GLU A 275 -14.59 -6.32 21.66
N ARG A 276 -13.50 -5.55 21.71
CA ARG A 276 -13.54 -4.09 21.91
C ARG A 276 -14.32 -3.41 20.79
N ALA A 277 -14.05 -3.75 19.53
CA ALA A 277 -14.74 -3.13 18.38
C ALA A 277 -16.24 -3.36 18.45
N PHE A 278 -16.71 -4.59 18.71
CA PHE A 278 -18.12 -4.88 18.86
C PHE A 278 -18.74 -4.23 20.11
N THR A 279 -18.01 -4.15 21.21
CA THR A 279 -18.44 -3.43 22.42
C THR A 279 -18.64 -1.94 22.11
N ASP A 280 -17.72 -1.30 21.41
CA ASP A 280 -17.80 0.11 21.02
C ASP A 280 -18.95 0.38 20.03
N LEU A 281 -19.27 -0.57 19.12
CA LEU A 281 -20.43 -0.49 18.25
C LEU A 281 -21.76 -0.62 19.03
N LEU A 282 -21.83 -1.51 20.02
CA LEU A 282 -22.99 -1.65 20.89
C LEU A 282 -23.22 -0.40 21.75
N LEU A 283 -22.13 0.16 22.31
CA LEU A 283 -22.20 1.43 23.06
C LEU A 283 -22.62 2.59 22.13
N THR A 284 -22.13 2.60 20.89
CA THR A 284 -22.55 3.58 19.87
C THR A 284 -24.05 3.48 19.60
N ALA A 285 -24.57 2.28 19.39
CA ALA A 285 -26.00 2.05 19.20
C ALA A 285 -26.80 2.49 20.43
N ALA A 286 -26.35 2.14 21.66
CA ALA A 286 -27.01 2.49 22.90
C ALA A 286 -27.09 4.01 23.14
N CYS A 287 -26.03 4.76 22.80
CA CYS A 287 -26.03 6.22 22.85
C CYS A 287 -27.04 6.86 21.85
N CYS A 288 -27.36 6.14 20.79
CA CYS A 288 -28.31 6.60 19.79
C CYS A 288 -29.79 6.25 20.12
N VAL A 289 -30.04 5.29 20.98
CA VAL A 289 -31.37 4.81 21.35
C VAL A 289 -31.92 5.63 22.50
N CYS A 290 -33.23 5.97 22.48
CA CYS A 290 -33.90 6.57 23.60
C CYS A 290 -34.01 5.59 24.78
N THR A 291 -34.12 6.11 26.01
CA THR A 291 -34.25 5.32 27.24
C THR A 291 -35.39 4.28 27.11
N GLY A 292 -35.07 3.00 27.31
CA GLY A 292 -36.04 1.89 27.17
C GLY A 292 -36.15 1.30 25.77
N GLY A 293 -35.28 1.74 24.81
CA GLY A 293 -35.24 1.15 23.46
C GLY A 293 -34.54 -0.20 23.40
N ALA A 294 -34.71 -0.90 22.29
CA ALA A 294 -34.10 -2.20 22.04
C ALA A 294 -33.01 -2.12 20.95
N ILE A 295 -31.96 -2.90 21.13
CA ILE A 295 -30.93 -3.17 20.13
C ILE A 295 -31.04 -4.63 19.73
N LEU A 296 -31.15 -4.89 18.45
CA LEU A 296 -31.19 -6.23 17.88
C LEU A 296 -29.88 -6.52 17.18
N VAL A 297 -29.25 -7.64 17.53
CA VAL A 297 -28.00 -8.10 16.89
C VAL A 297 -28.25 -9.42 16.19
N GLU A 298 -27.98 -9.44 14.90
CA GLU A 298 -28.05 -10.63 14.04
C GLU A 298 -26.67 -10.91 13.46
N ALA A 299 -26.30 -12.19 13.35
CA ALA A 299 -25.05 -12.60 12.75
C ALA A 299 -25.28 -13.79 11.81
N GLY A 300 -24.74 -13.72 10.60
CA GLY A 300 -24.87 -14.73 9.58
C GLY A 300 -23.69 -14.76 8.63
N VAL A 301 -23.83 -15.54 7.55
CA VAL A 301 -22.87 -15.58 6.43
C VAL A 301 -23.55 -15.06 5.18
N SER A 302 -22.91 -14.12 4.52
CA SER A 302 -23.34 -13.61 3.20
C SER A 302 -22.14 -13.57 2.28
N GLU A 303 -22.24 -14.17 1.11
CA GLU A 303 -21.18 -14.18 0.07
C GLU A 303 -19.78 -14.60 0.57
N GLY A 304 -19.72 -15.53 1.53
CA GLY A 304 -18.45 -16.02 2.11
C GLY A 304 -17.82 -15.08 3.16
N GLN A 305 -18.54 -14.05 3.57
CA GLN A 305 -18.18 -13.15 4.66
C GLN A 305 -19.11 -13.37 5.85
N ALA A 306 -18.58 -13.20 7.05
CA ALA A 306 -19.37 -13.10 8.26
C ALA A 306 -19.98 -11.70 8.32
N GLU A 307 -21.31 -11.63 8.40
CA GLU A 307 -22.06 -10.39 8.50
C GLU A 307 -22.69 -10.26 9.89
N VAL A 308 -22.53 -9.10 10.52
CA VAL A 308 -23.19 -8.74 11.77
C VAL A 308 -24.01 -7.49 11.55
N LEU A 309 -25.30 -7.57 11.86
CA LEU A 309 -26.23 -6.44 11.77
C LEU A 309 -26.65 -6.01 13.17
N ILE A 310 -26.45 -4.75 13.51
CA ILE A 310 -26.87 -4.12 14.78
C ILE A 310 -27.97 -3.11 14.45
N SER A 311 -29.21 -3.48 14.71
CA SER A 311 -30.39 -2.67 14.42
C SER A 311 -30.93 -1.98 15.69
N PHE A 312 -31.22 -0.68 15.62
CA PHE A 312 -31.68 0.09 16.74
C PHE A 312 -32.60 1.24 16.30
N GLY A 313 -33.58 1.60 17.16
CA GLY A 313 -34.57 2.62 16.85
C GLY A 313 -34.03 4.04 17.01
N LYS A 314 -34.03 4.82 15.93
CA LYS A 314 -33.72 6.24 15.91
C LYS A 314 -34.31 6.90 14.66
N GLU A 315 -34.44 8.25 14.67
CA GLU A 315 -34.80 9.01 13.47
C GLU A 315 -33.73 8.76 12.34
N PRO A 316 -34.15 8.68 11.07
CA PRO A 316 -33.26 8.52 9.95
C PRO A 316 -32.21 9.62 9.89
N LEU A 317 -30.97 9.25 9.50
CA LEU A 317 -29.87 10.16 9.27
C LEU A 317 -29.88 10.68 7.83
N THR A 318 -29.30 11.88 7.61
CA THR A 318 -29.09 12.42 6.27
C THR A 318 -28.00 11.62 5.55
N PRO A 319 -27.94 11.64 4.19
CA PRO A 319 -26.90 10.97 3.44
C PRO A 319 -25.48 11.36 3.88
N GLU A 320 -25.24 12.66 4.09
CA GLU A 320 -23.93 13.16 4.52
C GLU A 320 -23.55 12.63 5.93
N ALA A 321 -24.56 12.46 6.80
CA ALA A 321 -24.38 11.90 8.13
C ALA A 321 -24.03 10.42 8.11
N LEU A 322 -24.60 9.68 7.17
CA LEU A 322 -24.29 8.26 6.99
C LEU A 322 -22.86 8.06 6.47
N GLU A 323 -22.42 8.88 5.51
CA GLU A 323 -21.08 8.80 4.94
C GLU A 323 -19.97 9.08 5.96
N THR A 324 -20.15 10.10 6.80
CA THR A 324 -19.12 10.53 7.76
C THR A 324 -19.25 9.91 9.16
N PHE A 325 -20.22 9.01 9.38
CA PHE A 325 -20.56 8.51 10.73
C PHE A 325 -19.39 7.83 11.45
N PHE A 326 -18.54 7.11 10.73
CA PHE A 326 -17.36 6.41 11.26
C PHE A 326 -16.08 7.22 11.16
N GLU A 327 -16.12 8.45 10.67
CA GLU A 327 -14.97 9.35 10.67
C GLU A 327 -14.77 10.03 12.02
N VAL A 328 -13.54 10.45 12.32
CA VAL A 328 -13.22 11.18 13.54
C VAL A 328 -13.92 12.52 13.55
N GLY A 329 -14.88 12.70 14.46
CA GLY A 329 -15.68 13.93 14.60
C GLY A 329 -16.90 14.03 13.72
N GLY A 330 -17.17 13.07 12.82
CA GLY A 330 -18.32 13.06 11.94
C GLY A 330 -19.67 13.02 12.68
N GLN A 331 -19.69 12.49 13.91
CA GLN A 331 -20.93 12.29 14.68
C GLN A 331 -21.39 13.53 15.47
N ARG A 332 -20.58 14.55 15.64
CA ARG A 332 -20.90 15.73 16.48
C ARG A 332 -22.16 16.48 16.05
N MET A 333 -22.55 16.37 14.79
CA MET A 333 -23.69 17.09 14.21
C MET A 333 -25.05 16.40 14.39
N TYR A 334 -25.11 15.14 14.84
CA TYR A 334 -26.31 14.32 14.67
C TYR A 334 -26.96 13.81 15.95
N LEU A 335 -26.39 14.05 17.12
CA LEU A 335 -26.98 13.64 18.40
C LEU A 335 -27.76 14.79 19.04
N LYS A 336 -29.08 14.81 18.79
CA LYS A 336 -30.01 15.63 19.56
C LYS A 336 -30.12 15.07 20.98
N GLY A 337 -29.55 15.79 21.97
CA GLY A 337 -29.63 15.38 23.38
C GLY A 337 -28.33 15.31 24.15
N GLY A 338 -27.21 15.78 23.56
CA GLY A 338 -25.93 15.97 24.27
C GLY A 338 -25.09 14.70 24.50
N GLY A 339 -25.47 13.57 23.92
CA GLY A 339 -24.64 12.37 23.91
C GLY A 339 -23.48 12.53 22.91
N ASP A 340 -22.24 12.40 23.38
CA ASP A 340 -21.06 12.39 22.50
C ASP A 340 -20.59 10.97 22.37
N LEU A 341 -20.56 10.46 21.14
CA LEU A 341 -20.08 9.12 20.83
C LEU A 341 -18.54 9.00 20.99
N GLY A 342 -17.87 10.13 21.14
CA GLY A 342 -16.42 10.17 21.23
C GLY A 342 -15.73 9.62 20.00
N LEU A 343 -14.71 8.77 20.21
CA LEU A 343 -13.95 8.11 19.14
C LEU A 343 -14.41 6.67 18.89
N MET A 344 -15.43 6.17 19.63
CA MET A 344 -15.86 4.76 19.55
C MET A 344 -16.18 4.27 18.15
N PRO A 345 -16.99 4.96 17.33
CA PRO A 345 -17.30 4.49 15.99
C PRO A 345 -16.08 4.44 15.09
N ALA A 346 -15.24 5.48 15.12
CA ALA A 346 -14.00 5.54 14.33
C ALA A 346 -13.01 4.45 14.75
N LEU A 347 -12.90 4.19 16.07
CA LEU A 347 -12.06 3.14 16.62
C LEU A 347 -12.53 1.75 16.19
N ALA A 348 -13.82 1.48 16.29
CA ALA A 348 -14.40 0.22 15.84
C ALA A 348 -14.16 -0.02 14.35
N SER A 349 -14.38 1.00 13.52
CA SER A 349 -14.09 0.93 12.08
C SER A 349 -12.62 0.64 11.81
N ARG A 350 -11.70 1.29 12.53
CA ARG A 350 -10.26 1.08 12.36
C ARG A 350 -9.83 -0.33 12.78
N VAL A 351 -10.32 -0.82 13.90
CA VAL A 351 -10.04 -2.19 14.37
C VAL A 351 -10.52 -3.23 13.37
N LEU A 352 -11.76 -3.09 12.89
CA LEU A 352 -12.32 -4.03 11.90
C LEU A 352 -11.51 -4.00 10.59
N GLY A 353 -11.07 -2.82 10.15
CA GLY A 353 -10.20 -2.67 8.98
C GLY A 353 -8.86 -3.40 9.08
N LEU A 354 -8.26 -3.54 10.29
CA LEU A 354 -7.03 -4.34 10.50
C LEU A 354 -7.21 -5.82 10.15
N PHE A 355 -8.43 -6.32 10.24
CA PHE A 355 -8.79 -7.70 9.93
C PHE A 355 -9.55 -7.84 8.60
N ASN A 356 -9.39 -6.85 7.70
CA ASN A 356 -10.06 -6.77 6.40
C ASN A 356 -11.60 -6.78 6.52
N GLY A 357 -12.14 -6.28 7.63
CA GLY A 357 -13.56 -6.06 7.82
C GLY A 357 -13.96 -4.65 7.41
N GLU A 358 -15.23 -4.48 7.12
CA GLU A 358 -15.83 -3.20 6.80
C GLU A 358 -16.99 -2.92 7.75
N VAL A 359 -17.21 -1.64 8.07
CA VAL A 359 -18.35 -1.19 8.86
C VAL A 359 -19.11 -0.13 8.08
N SER A 360 -20.42 -0.24 8.10
CA SER A 360 -21.32 0.70 7.44
C SER A 360 -22.51 1.03 8.33
N ILE A 361 -23.18 2.15 8.07
CA ILE A 361 -24.45 2.50 8.71
C ILE A 361 -25.47 2.89 7.64
N ARG A 362 -26.71 2.47 7.83
CA ARG A 362 -27.80 2.79 6.90
C ARG A 362 -29.10 3.02 7.64
N ASN A 363 -30.02 3.73 7.03
CA ASN A 363 -31.38 3.83 7.51
C ASN A 363 -32.12 2.50 7.30
N GLY A 364 -32.78 2.00 8.34
CA GLY A 364 -33.58 0.77 8.29
C GLY A 364 -34.94 0.98 7.60
N ALA A 365 -35.54 -0.11 7.12
CA ALA A 365 -36.78 -0.06 6.35
C ALA A 365 -38.04 0.38 7.17
N GLU A 366 -38.07 0.11 8.50
CA GLU A 366 -39.23 0.36 9.37
C GLU A 366 -38.96 1.43 10.44
N ARG A 367 -38.23 2.48 10.17
CA ARG A 367 -37.70 3.48 11.11
C ARG A 367 -36.65 2.91 12.05
N GLY A 368 -35.43 3.36 11.88
CA GLY A 368 -34.29 2.97 12.69
C GLY A 368 -33.01 3.07 11.90
N LEU A 369 -31.93 2.73 12.57
CA LEU A 369 -30.60 2.65 11.99
C LEU A 369 -30.10 1.21 12.06
N VAL A 370 -29.30 0.82 11.09
CA VAL A 370 -28.65 -0.49 11.02
C VAL A 370 -27.15 -0.26 10.80
N ILE A 371 -26.35 -0.69 11.77
CA ILE A 371 -24.90 -0.82 11.58
C ILE A 371 -24.64 -2.22 11.02
N GLY A 372 -24.03 -2.28 9.84
CA GLY A 372 -23.57 -3.51 9.20
C GLY A 372 -22.07 -3.65 9.36
N VAL A 373 -21.63 -4.82 9.79
CA VAL A 373 -20.21 -5.19 9.89
C VAL A 373 -19.99 -6.42 9.05
N THR A 374 -19.01 -6.38 8.15
CA THR A 374 -18.56 -7.55 7.39
C THR A 374 -17.11 -7.88 7.76
N VAL A 375 -16.83 -9.16 8.01
CA VAL A 375 -15.46 -9.66 8.29
C VAL A 375 -15.25 -10.92 7.47
N PRO A 376 -14.08 -11.15 6.87
CA PRO A 376 -13.80 -12.39 6.14
C PRO A 376 -14.07 -13.62 7.01
N ALA A 377 -14.94 -14.52 6.52
CA ALA A 377 -15.23 -15.78 7.20
C ALA A 377 -14.04 -16.72 7.06
N PHE A 378 -13.67 -17.38 8.14
CA PHE A 378 -12.69 -18.45 8.12
C PHE A 378 -13.38 -19.76 7.71
N VAL A 379 -13.26 -20.12 6.44
CA VAL A 379 -13.77 -21.39 5.93
C VAL A 379 -12.81 -22.49 6.43
N VAL A 380 -13.25 -23.31 7.37
CA VAL A 380 -12.59 -24.58 7.68
C VAL A 380 -12.86 -25.50 6.49
N THR A 381 -11.96 -25.57 5.54
CA THR A 381 -11.96 -26.67 4.57
C THR A 381 -11.83 -27.95 5.39
N ALA A 382 -12.93 -28.71 5.47
CA ALA A 382 -12.91 -30.06 6.02
C ALA A 382 -11.84 -30.82 5.21
N ALA A 383 -10.74 -31.18 5.89
CA ALA A 383 -9.77 -32.08 5.34
C ALA A 383 -10.54 -33.41 5.07
N THR A 384 -10.76 -33.68 3.80
CA THR A 384 -11.22 -35.01 3.35
C THR A 384 -10.18 -36.01 3.82
N SER A 385 -10.58 -36.78 4.83
CA SER A 385 -9.91 -37.99 5.32
C SER A 385 -10.08 -39.11 4.32
#